data_a6eb890b71c04f4ab56291b4cd98031a
#
_entry.id   a6eb890b71c04f4ab56291b4cd98031a
#
_cell.length_a   1.000
_cell.length_b   1.000
_cell.length_c   1.000
_cell.angle_alpha   90.00
_cell.angle_beta   90.00
_cell.angle_gamma   90.00
#
_symmetry.space_group_name_H-M   'P 1'
#
loop_
_entity.id
_entity.type
_entity.pdbx_description
1 polymer ?
#
loop_
_entity_poly.entity_id
_entity_poly.type
_entity_poly.pdbx_seq_one_letter_code
_entity_poly.pdbx_strand_id
1 'polypeptide(L)'
;MEITEITILEDVNLDNPIFIEALPGIGHVGKLAADHMIDELNATKFAEIYSPSFPPQVFVGEEGLIENMINELYYVKNVGEDNLDLIILIGNTQALSPEGQYGVCQDILNFVKDKGVSKLFTLGGMATVQPVDESKVFGAATDKENIELLKEAEVEIRSNDGGIVGASGLFLGLGVRQEMNGICLMGQTPGYFIDAQSAKAILNKLAILLNFEIDTDKLEERAEETKEMLAKAQQMEQDIINKANANSDDLRYIG
;
A
#
# COMPACT_ATOMS: atom_id res chain seq x y z
N MET A 1 18.99 -9.17 -19.65
CA MET A 1 17.85 -8.45 -19.08
C MET A 1 17.03 -9.50 -18.34
N GLU A 2 16.89 -9.35 -17.04
CA GLU A 2 16.04 -10.26 -16.27
C GLU A 2 14.60 -10.03 -16.73
N ILE A 3 13.89 -11.09 -17.11
CA ILE A 3 12.55 -10.98 -17.68
C ILE A 3 11.56 -11.18 -16.55
N THR A 4 10.66 -10.22 -16.36
CA THR A 4 9.49 -10.37 -15.51
C THR A 4 8.49 -11.29 -16.22
N GLU A 5 8.10 -12.37 -15.58
CA GLU A 5 7.10 -13.31 -16.11
C GLU A 5 5.73 -12.92 -15.57
N ILE A 6 4.76 -12.73 -16.48
CA ILE A 6 3.35 -12.48 -16.12
C ILE A 6 2.54 -13.67 -16.62
N THR A 7 2.09 -14.49 -15.68
CA THR A 7 1.26 -15.66 -15.95
C THR A 7 -0.20 -15.27 -15.86
N ILE A 8 -0.91 -15.32 -16.98
CA ILE A 8 -2.35 -15.04 -17.06
C ILE A 8 -3.11 -16.30 -16.62
N LEU A 9 -3.92 -16.18 -15.56
CA LEU A 9 -4.77 -17.24 -15.04
C LEU A 9 -6.16 -17.20 -15.67
N GLU A 10 -6.65 -15.98 -15.97
CA GLU A 10 -7.93 -15.74 -16.61
C GLU A 10 -7.79 -14.58 -17.60
N ASP A 11 -8.26 -14.78 -18.83
CA ASP A 11 -8.29 -13.69 -19.83
C ASP A 11 -9.56 -12.88 -19.64
N VAL A 12 -9.37 -11.63 -19.19
CA VAL A 12 -10.48 -10.72 -18.85
C VAL A 12 -10.53 -9.56 -19.83
N ASN A 13 -11.72 -9.20 -20.23
CA ASN A 13 -11.99 -7.98 -20.99
C ASN A 13 -12.54 -6.91 -20.05
N LEU A 14 -11.82 -5.79 -19.92
CA LEU A 14 -12.13 -4.67 -19.03
C LEU A 14 -12.36 -3.41 -19.88
N ASP A 15 -13.21 -2.52 -19.37
CA ASP A 15 -13.50 -1.26 -20.05
C ASP A 15 -12.78 -0.08 -19.36
N ASN A 16 -11.73 0.43 -20.00
CA ASN A 16 -10.90 1.55 -19.50
C ASN A 16 -10.55 1.42 -18.00
N PRO A 17 -9.97 0.29 -17.56
CA PRO A 17 -9.78 0.02 -16.15
C PRO A 17 -8.83 1.02 -15.50
N ILE A 18 -9.10 1.30 -14.21
CA ILE A 18 -8.19 2.06 -13.35
C ILE A 18 -7.23 1.08 -12.69
N PHE A 19 -5.93 1.37 -12.75
CA PHE A 19 -4.91 0.58 -12.09
C PHE A 19 -4.58 1.12 -10.70
N ILE A 20 -4.60 0.24 -9.70
CA ILE A 20 -4.29 0.56 -8.30
C ILE A 20 -3.09 -0.28 -7.87
N GLU A 21 -1.97 0.37 -7.61
CA GLU A 21 -0.76 -0.27 -7.07
C GLU A 21 -0.73 -0.15 -5.55
N ALA A 22 -0.47 -1.27 -4.88
CA ALA A 22 -0.37 -1.35 -3.43
C ALA A 22 0.62 -2.43 -2.97
N LEU A 23 1.85 -2.36 -3.44
CA LEU A 23 2.92 -3.25 -3.02
C LEU A 23 3.39 -2.94 -1.59
N PRO A 24 4.01 -3.91 -0.88
CA PRO A 24 4.48 -3.71 0.47
C PRO A 24 5.42 -2.51 0.61
N GLY A 25 5.10 -1.62 1.55
CA GLY A 25 5.85 -0.41 1.86
C GLY A 25 5.78 -0.05 3.35
N ILE A 26 6.03 1.20 3.69
CA ILE A 26 6.06 1.71 5.07
C ILE A 26 4.72 1.45 5.75
N GLY A 27 4.76 0.79 6.93
CA GLY A 27 3.56 0.45 7.72
C GLY A 27 2.59 -0.51 7.02
N HIS A 28 2.96 -1.09 5.88
CA HIS A 28 2.08 -1.90 5.03
C HIS A 28 0.75 -1.22 4.66
N VAL A 29 0.70 0.10 4.73
CA VAL A 29 -0.52 0.91 4.60
C VAL A 29 -1.23 0.64 3.27
N GLY A 30 -0.54 0.77 2.13
CA GLY A 30 -1.13 0.53 0.81
C GLY A 30 -1.61 -0.91 0.65
N LYS A 31 -0.74 -1.87 0.99
CA LYS A 31 -1.07 -3.30 0.88
C LYS A 31 -2.30 -3.66 1.69
N LEU A 32 -2.37 -3.23 2.96
CA LEU A 32 -3.51 -3.55 3.82
C LEU A 32 -4.82 -2.93 3.30
N ALA A 33 -4.77 -1.72 2.76
CA ALA A 33 -5.93 -1.09 2.13
C ALA A 33 -6.41 -1.87 0.90
N ALA A 34 -5.48 -2.33 0.05
CA ALA A 34 -5.81 -3.09 -1.14
C ALA A 34 -6.25 -4.53 -0.82
N ASP A 35 -5.62 -5.21 0.13
CA ASP A 35 -6.08 -6.52 0.62
C ASP A 35 -7.54 -6.43 1.08
N HIS A 36 -7.86 -5.42 1.88
CA HIS A 36 -9.22 -5.18 2.35
C HIS A 36 -10.19 -4.88 1.19
N MET A 37 -9.77 -4.06 0.23
CA MET A 37 -10.57 -3.73 -0.96
C MET A 37 -10.85 -4.97 -1.83
N ILE A 38 -9.87 -5.86 -2.00
CA ILE A 38 -10.01 -7.13 -2.72
C ILE A 38 -11.09 -7.99 -2.06
N ASP A 39 -11.03 -8.11 -0.73
CA ASP A 39 -11.99 -8.91 0.04
C ASP A 39 -13.41 -8.33 -0.03
N GLU A 40 -13.58 -7.04 0.23
CA GLU A 40 -14.90 -6.40 0.28
C GLU A 40 -15.56 -6.28 -1.10
N LEU A 41 -14.78 -6.03 -2.16
CA LEU A 41 -15.29 -5.96 -3.53
C LEU A 41 -15.37 -7.34 -4.21
N ASN A 42 -14.95 -8.41 -3.54
CA ASN A 42 -14.84 -9.76 -4.09
C ASN A 42 -14.04 -9.78 -5.42
N ALA A 43 -12.90 -9.09 -5.44
CA ALA A 43 -12.06 -9.03 -6.63
C ALA A 43 -11.45 -10.41 -6.97
N THR A 44 -11.31 -10.70 -8.25
CA THR A 44 -10.83 -11.99 -8.74
C THR A 44 -9.38 -11.89 -9.20
N LYS A 45 -8.52 -12.80 -8.73
CA LYS A 45 -7.14 -12.91 -9.22
C LYS A 45 -7.12 -13.41 -10.65
N PHE A 46 -6.45 -12.67 -11.56
CA PHE A 46 -6.40 -13.02 -12.97
C PHE A 46 -4.99 -13.17 -13.54
N ALA A 47 -3.96 -12.72 -12.81
CA ALA A 47 -2.58 -12.93 -13.22
C ALA A 47 -1.63 -12.95 -12.01
N GLU A 48 -0.50 -13.65 -12.20
CA GLU A 48 0.61 -13.72 -11.27
C GLU A 48 1.88 -13.18 -11.92
N ILE A 49 2.71 -12.51 -11.14
CA ILE A 49 3.93 -11.86 -11.59
C ILE A 49 5.10 -12.43 -10.79
N TYR A 50 6.05 -13.00 -11.50
CA TYR A 50 7.33 -13.45 -10.95
C TYR A 50 8.47 -12.68 -11.60
N SER A 51 9.50 -12.36 -10.81
CA SER A 51 10.73 -11.75 -11.34
C SER A 51 11.96 -12.26 -10.59
N PRO A 52 13.05 -12.57 -11.30
CA PRO A 52 14.35 -12.82 -10.68
C PRO A 52 14.91 -11.65 -9.89
N SER A 53 14.35 -10.46 -10.06
CA SER A 53 14.69 -9.26 -9.27
C SER A 53 14.05 -9.24 -7.88
N PHE A 54 13.13 -10.17 -7.58
CA PHE A 54 12.56 -10.31 -6.24
C PHE A 54 13.58 -10.93 -5.27
N PRO A 55 13.36 -10.82 -3.95
CA PRO A 55 14.22 -11.46 -2.96
C PRO A 55 14.41 -12.96 -3.25
N PRO A 56 15.64 -13.50 -3.18
CA PRO A 56 15.93 -14.90 -3.49
C PRO A 56 15.51 -15.82 -2.33
N GLN A 57 14.23 -15.92 -2.10
CA GLN A 57 13.62 -16.73 -1.05
C GLN A 57 12.26 -17.27 -1.48
N VAL A 58 11.78 -18.22 -0.73
CA VAL A 58 10.44 -18.79 -0.85
C VAL A 58 9.75 -18.75 0.51
N PHE A 59 8.44 -18.77 0.51
CA PHE A 59 7.67 -19.04 1.72
C PHE A 59 7.50 -20.55 1.92
N VAL A 60 7.31 -20.94 3.17
CA VAL A 60 6.85 -22.27 3.54
C VAL A 60 5.42 -22.12 4.01
N GLY A 61 4.49 -22.52 3.17
CA GLY A 61 3.07 -22.49 3.42
C GLY A 61 2.60 -23.68 4.28
N GLU A 62 1.30 -23.91 4.27
CA GLU A 62 0.68 -25.01 5.00
C GLU A 62 1.26 -26.36 4.56
N GLU A 63 1.36 -27.31 5.47
CA GLU A 63 1.91 -28.66 5.23
C GLU A 63 3.35 -28.71 4.69
N GLY A 64 4.07 -27.58 4.71
CA GLY A 64 5.44 -27.47 4.21
C GLY A 64 5.55 -27.27 2.69
N LEU A 65 4.48 -26.86 2.04
CA LEU A 65 4.49 -26.53 0.62
C LEU A 65 5.30 -25.26 0.37
N ILE A 66 6.06 -25.26 -0.72
CA ILE A 66 6.88 -24.11 -1.12
C ILE A 66 6.06 -23.18 -2.01
N GLU A 67 6.07 -21.90 -1.62
CA GLU A 67 5.41 -20.80 -2.34
C GLU A 67 6.46 -19.77 -2.78
N ASN A 68 6.44 -19.41 -4.05
CA ASN A 68 7.34 -18.39 -4.60
C ASN A 68 6.97 -16.98 -4.11
N MET A 69 7.98 -16.10 -4.08
CA MET A 69 7.74 -14.65 -3.97
C MET A 69 7.11 -14.16 -5.27
N ILE A 70 5.85 -13.76 -5.22
CA ILE A 70 5.11 -13.27 -6.38
C ILE A 70 4.36 -11.98 -6.04
N ASN A 71 3.99 -11.26 -7.08
CA ASN A 71 2.97 -10.24 -7.03
C ASN A 71 1.76 -10.72 -7.83
N GLU A 72 0.59 -10.17 -7.54
CA GLU A 72 -0.68 -10.64 -8.06
C GLU A 72 -1.50 -9.49 -8.60
N LEU A 73 -2.21 -9.74 -9.71
CA LEU A 73 -3.18 -8.82 -10.27
C LEU A 73 -4.59 -9.37 -10.07
N TYR A 74 -5.41 -8.54 -9.47
CA TYR A 74 -6.84 -8.77 -9.28
C TYR A 74 -7.64 -7.83 -10.15
N TYR A 75 -8.84 -8.23 -10.55
CA TYR A 75 -9.80 -7.33 -11.19
C TYR A 75 -11.14 -7.36 -10.48
N VAL A 76 -11.87 -6.27 -10.62
CA VAL A 76 -13.28 -6.17 -10.27
C VAL A 76 -13.97 -5.24 -11.26
N LYS A 77 -15.21 -5.55 -11.61
CA LYS A 77 -15.99 -4.78 -12.59
C LYS A 77 -17.16 -4.04 -11.98
N ASN A 78 -17.56 -2.97 -12.64
CA ASN A 78 -18.76 -2.20 -12.31
C ASN A 78 -18.76 -1.68 -10.86
N VAL A 79 -17.62 -1.13 -10.42
CA VAL A 79 -17.48 -0.56 -9.07
C VAL A 79 -18.06 0.85 -9.03
N GLY A 80 -18.84 1.12 -7.98
CA GLY A 80 -19.43 2.43 -7.72
C GLY A 80 -20.51 2.86 -8.71
N GLU A 81 -20.93 4.11 -8.60
CA GLU A 81 -21.98 4.69 -9.44
C GLU A 81 -21.54 4.86 -10.90
N ASP A 82 -20.24 5.03 -11.12
CA ASP A 82 -19.65 5.22 -12.46
C ASP A 82 -19.35 3.90 -13.18
N ASN A 83 -19.67 2.75 -12.58
CA ASN A 83 -19.42 1.41 -13.12
C ASN A 83 -17.97 1.19 -13.55
N LEU A 84 -17.01 1.56 -12.70
CA LEU A 84 -15.58 1.47 -12.97
C LEU A 84 -15.09 0.01 -12.97
N ASP A 85 -14.23 -0.30 -13.93
CA ASP A 85 -13.43 -1.53 -13.86
C ASP A 85 -12.09 -1.21 -13.19
N LEU A 86 -11.65 -2.04 -12.24
CA LEU A 86 -10.40 -1.86 -11.52
C LEU A 86 -9.45 -3.02 -11.77
N ILE A 87 -8.15 -2.72 -11.86
CA ILE A 87 -7.05 -3.69 -11.76
C ILE A 87 -6.25 -3.33 -10.52
N ILE A 88 -6.10 -4.27 -9.60
CA ILE A 88 -5.42 -4.08 -8.32
C ILE A 88 -4.16 -4.93 -8.28
N LEU A 89 -3.00 -4.28 -8.12
CA LEU A 89 -1.71 -4.92 -7.92
C LEU A 89 -1.39 -4.98 -6.43
N ILE A 90 -1.27 -6.19 -5.93
CA ILE A 90 -0.71 -6.47 -4.61
C ILE A 90 0.47 -7.45 -4.74
N GLY A 91 1.12 -7.76 -3.63
CA GLY A 91 2.17 -8.77 -3.65
C GLY A 91 2.89 -8.93 -2.34
N ASN A 92 3.89 -9.79 -2.37
CA ASN A 92 4.70 -10.13 -1.21
C ASN A 92 5.94 -9.23 -1.09
N THR A 93 6.34 -8.56 -2.17
CA THR A 93 7.61 -7.86 -2.24
C THR A 93 7.65 -6.78 -3.31
N GLN A 94 8.71 -5.98 -3.25
CA GLN A 94 9.22 -5.17 -4.35
C GLN A 94 10.58 -5.73 -4.79
N ALA A 95 11.06 -5.36 -5.99
CA ALA A 95 12.38 -5.75 -6.45
C ALA A 95 13.49 -5.12 -5.58
N LEU A 96 14.62 -5.82 -5.43
CA LEU A 96 15.69 -5.42 -4.51
C LEU A 96 16.63 -4.36 -5.09
N SER A 97 16.88 -4.41 -6.40
CA SER A 97 17.80 -3.46 -7.04
C SER A 97 17.05 -2.34 -7.77
N PRO A 98 17.66 -1.17 -7.96
CA PRO A 98 17.08 -0.10 -8.77
C PRO A 98 16.72 -0.57 -10.18
N GLU A 99 17.59 -1.32 -10.83
CA GLU A 99 17.39 -1.85 -12.18
C GLU A 99 16.19 -2.82 -12.21
N GLY A 100 16.09 -3.70 -11.21
CA GLY A 100 14.97 -4.61 -11.05
C GLY A 100 13.65 -3.87 -10.81
N GLN A 101 13.66 -2.83 -9.97
CA GLN A 101 12.48 -1.99 -9.75
C GLN A 101 11.99 -1.35 -11.05
N TYR A 102 12.90 -0.74 -11.83
CA TYR A 102 12.52 -0.17 -13.12
C TYR A 102 11.99 -1.24 -14.09
N GLY A 103 12.65 -2.40 -14.16
CA GLY A 103 12.24 -3.50 -15.05
C GLY A 103 10.84 -4.02 -14.71
N VAL A 104 10.62 -4.41 -13.45
CA VAL A 104 9.34 -4.95 -12.99
C VAL A 104 8.20 -3.94 -13.17
N CYS A 105 8.39 -2.68 -12.73
CA CYS A 105 7.36 -1.66 -12.90
C CYS A 105 7.04 -1.39 -14.38
N GLN A 106 8.07 -1.37 -15.24
CA GLN A 106 7.89 -1.14 -16.68
C GLN A 106 7.10 -2.29 -17.34
N ASP A 107 7.43 -3.55 -16.99
CA ASP A 107 6.76 -4.73 -17.56
C ASP A 107 5.29 -4.79 -17.12
N ILE A 108 5.01 -4.49 -15.85
CA ILE A 108 3.63 -4.40 -15.34
C ILE A 108 2.86 -3.27 -16.02
N LEU A 109 3.46 -2.07 -16.16
CA LEU A 109 2.80 -0.95 -16.85
C LEU A 109 2.48 -1.27 -18.30
N ASN A 110 3.38 -1.94 -19.03
CA ASN A 110 3.12 -2.38 -20.39
C ASN A 110 1.92 -3.32 -20.43
N PHE A 111 1.89 -4.30 -19.53
CA PHE A 111 0.80 -5.28 -19.45
C PHE A 111 -0.56 -4.62 -19.16
N VAL A 112 -0.64 -3.74 -18.15
CA VAL A 112 -1.91 -3.09 -17.81
C VAL A 112 -2.33 -2.05 -18.85
N LYS A 113 -1.39 -1.43 -19.54
CA LYS A 113 -1.67 -0.56 -20.70
C LYS A 113 -2.34 -1.33 -21.84
N ASP A 114 -1.86 -2.53 -22.15
CA ASP A 114 -2.47 -3.41 -23.16
C ASP A 114 -3.89 -3.84 -22.75
N LYS A 115 -4.23 -3.81 -21.46
CA LYS A 115 -5.59 -4.01 -20.94
C LYS A 115 -6.45 -2.72 -20.94
N GLY A 116 -5.92 -1.58 -21.42
CA GLY A 116 -6.66 -0.32 -21.56
C GLY A 116 -6.50 0.67 -20.41
N VAL A 117 -5.59 0.43 -19.47
CA VAL A 117 -5.32 1.37 -18.36
C VAL A 117 -4.77 2.70 -18.89
N SER A 118 -5.38 3.80 -18.46
CA SER A 118 -4.92 5.18 -18.71
C SER A 118 -4.79 6.01 -17.42
N LYS A 119 -5.35 5.54 -16.29
CA LYS A 119 -5.31 6.19 -14.99
C LYS A 119 -4.76 5.27 -13.92
N LEU A 120 -3.86 5.81 -13.10
CA LEU A 120 -3.16 5.08 -12.05
C LEU A 120 -3.46 5.66 -10.67
N PHE A 121 -3.57 4.78 -9.68
CA PHE A 121 -3.46 5.13 -8.26
C PHE A 121 -2.33 4.33 -7.64
N THR A 122 -1.53 4.96 -6.80
CA THR A 122 -0.54 4.25 -5.99
C THR A 122 -0.80 4.53 -4.51
N LEU A 123 -0.80 3.47 -3.70
CA LEU A 123 -1.14 3.53 -2.30
C LEU A 123 0.08 3.21 -1.45
N GLY A 124 0.36 4.03 -0.45
CA GLY A 124 1.53 3.82 0.42
C GLY A 124 1.43 4.46 1.79
N GLY A 125 2.49 4.30 2.56
CA GLY A 125 2.68 4.97 3.84
C GLY A 125 3.68 6.11 3.75
N MET A 126 3.43 7.18 4.50
CA MET A 126 4.37 8.27 4.71
C MET A 126 4.87 8.26 6.15
N ALA A 127 6.18 8.00 6.32
CA ALA A 127 6.77 7.91 7.66
C ALA A 127 6.65 9.22 8.44
N THR A 128 6.27 9.12 9.71
CA THR A 128 6.28 10.19 10.70
C THR A 128 7.10 9.79 11.91
N VAL A 129 7.64 10.77 12.62
CA VAL A 129 8.48 10.52 13.81
C VAL A 129 7.66 10.11 15.03
N GLN A 130 6.40 10.52 15.09
CA GLN A 130 5.52 10.26 16.22
C GLN A 130 4.23 9.58 15.77
N PRO A 131 3.64 8.73 16.64
CA PRO A 131 2.28 8.24 16.44
C PRO A 131 1.33 9.44 16.34
N VAL A 132 0.30 9.28 15.53
CA VAL A 132 -0.75 10.28 15.34
C VAL A 132 -2.09 9.69 15.77
N ASP A 133 -2.93 10.51 16.40
CA ASP A 133 -4.25 10.07 16.84
C ASP A 133 -5.19 9.85 15.66
N GLU A 134 -5.06 10.69 14.62
CA GLU A 134 -5.76 10.54 13.34
C GLU A 134 -4.76 10.54 12.20
N SER A 135 -4.84 9.55 11.33
CA SER A 135 -3.94 9.45 10.20
C SER A 135 -4.37 10.41 9.09
N LYS A 136 -3.51 11.38 8.79
CA LYS A 136 -3.68 12.27 7.64
C LYS A 136 -3.31 11.54 6.35
N VAL A 137 -4.00 11.92 5.27
CA VAL A 137 -3.67 11.42 3.92
C VAL A 137 -3.03 12.55 3.12
N PHE A 138 -1.85 12.25 2.58
CA PHE A 138 -1.12 13.14 1.70
C PHE A 138 -1.21 12.64 0.27
N GLY A 139 -1.36 13.57 -0.66
CA GLY A 139 -1.48 13.25 -2.08
C GLY A 139 -0.43 13.97 -2.93
N ALA A 140 -0.07 13.30 -4.01
CA ALA A 140 0.68 13.87 -5.12
C ALA A 140 0.06 13.37 -6.44
N ALA A 141 0.21 14.14 -7.51
CA ALA A 141 -0.37 13.76 -8.80
C ALA A 141 0.54 14.14 -9.96
N THR A 142 0.30 13.52 -11.11
CA THR A 142 1.08 13.73 -12.33
C THR A 142 0.69 14.99 -13.10
N ASP A 143 -0.49 15.54 -12.84
CA ASP A 143 -1.04 16.69 -13.51
C ASP A 143 -1.90 17.57 -12.59
N LYS A 144 -2.26 18.77 -13.08
CA LYS A 144 -2.99 19.76 -12.29
C LYS A 144 -4.44 19.40 -12.04
N GLU A 145 -5.08 18.69 -12.95
CA GLU A 145 -6.47 18.27 -12.84
C GLU A 145 -6.62 17.30 -11.66
N ASN A 146 -5.74 16.31 -11.57
CA ASN A 146 -5.68 15.39 -10.45
C ASN A 146 -5.31 16.06 -9.11
N ILE A 147 -4.54 17.17 -9.13
CA ILE A 147 -4.32 17.99 -7.92
C ILE A 147 -5.61 18.65 -7.42
N GLU A 148 -6.44 19.14 -8.32
CA GLU A 148 -7.74 19.73 -7.91
C GLU A 148 -8.68 18.65 -7.36
N LEU A 149 -8.74 17.45 -7.96
CA LEU A 149 -9.49 16.31 -7.41
C LEU A 149 -9.03 15.93 -6.00
N LEU A 150 -7.72 15.92 -5.75
CA LEU A 150 -7.18 15.68 -4.40
C LEU A 150 -7.66 16.72 -3.38
N LYS A 151 -7.69 18.00 -3.77
CA LYS A 151 -8.18 19.09 -2.90
C LYS A 151 -9.67 18.96 -2.60
N GLU A 152 -10.48 18.64 -3.61
CA GLU A 152 -11.92 18.39 -3.47
C GLU A 152 -12.20 17.21 -2.52
N ALA A 153 -11.36 16.18 -2.56
CA ALA A 153 -11.41 15.06 -1.64
C ALA A 153 -10.78 15.35 -0.27
N GLU A 154 -10.38 16.61 0.01
CA GLU A 154 -9.73 17.01 1.26
C GLU A 154 -8.46 16.19 1.58
N VAL A 155 -7.67 15.90 0.56
CA VAL A 155 -6.34 15.28 0.70
C VAL A 155 -5.29 16.38 0.80
N GLU A 156 -4.40 16.30 1.80
CA GLU A 156 -3.30 17.25 1.95
C GLU A 156 -2.29 17.07 0.80
N ILE A 157 -2.01 18.15 0.06
CA ILE A 157 -1.03 18.08 -1.03
C ILE A 157 0.37 18.03 -0.43
N ARG A 158 1.15 17.04 -0.86
CA ARG A 158 2.54 16.89 -0.43
C ARG A 158 3.36 18.10 -0.81
N SER A 159 4.14 18.64 0.15
CA SER A 159 5.06 19.75 -0.08
C SER A 159 6.23 19.35 -1.02
N ASN A 160 6.94 20.37 -1.55
CA ASN A 160 7.99 20.20 -2.55
C ASN A 160 9.28 19.54 -2.01
N ASP A 161 9.34 19.18 -0.74
CA ASP A 161 10.50 18.62 -0.06
C ASP A 161 10.43 17.09 -0.03
N GLY A 162 11.11 16.45 -0.95
CA GLY A 162 11.31 15.01 -0.98
C GLY A 162 10.75 14.31 -2.21
N GLY A 163 10.95 12.98 -2.25
CA GLY A 163 10.50 12.10 -3.32
C GLY A 163 9.51 11.05 -2.82
N ILE A 164 8.83 10.38 -3.75
CA ILE A 164 8.12 9.14 -3.50
C ILE A 164 9.05 8.00 -3.92
N VAL A 165 9.47 7.19 -2.96
CA VAL A 165 10.47 6.14 -3.17
C VAL A 165 9.78 4.79 -3.36
N GLY A 166 10.37 3.92 -4.19
CA GLY A 166 9.86 2.57 -4.47
C GLY A 166 8.89 2.51 -5.63
N ALA A 167 8.15 1.42 -5.71
CA ALA A 167 7.24 1.12 -6.80
C ALA A 167 6.20 2.24 -7.00
N SER A 168 5.60 2.75 -5.93
CA SER A 168 4.56 3.78 -6.00
C SER A 168 5.03 5.04 -6.75
N GLY A 169 6.26 5.51 -6.50
CA GLY A 169 6.83 6.63 -7.24
C GLY A 169 7.17 6.27 -8.69
N LEU A 170 7.70 5.06 -8.91
CA LEU A 170 8.10 4.60 -10.24
C LEU A 170 6.90 4.39 -11.16
N PHE A 171 5.80 3.79 -10.69
CA PHE A 171 4.60 3.61 -11.49
C PHE A 171 4.06 4.94 -12.01
N LEU A 172 4.03 5.98 -11.17
CA LEU A 172 3.63 7.32 -11.60
C LEU A 172 4.61 7.92 -12.61
N GLY A 173 5.91 7.90 -12.30
CA GLY A 173 6.93 8.51 -13.16
C GLY A 173 7.05 7.82 -14.52
N LEU A 174 6.97 6.49 -14.57
CA LEU A 174 6.97 5.71 -15.81
C LEU A 174 5.62 5.81 -16.54
N GLY A 175 4.50 5.88 -15.79
CA GLY A 175 3.16 6.06 -16.33
C GLY A 175 3.04 7.33 -17.15
N VAL A 176 3.54 8.47 -16.65
CA VAL A 176 3.60 9.74 -17.41
C VAL A 176 4.32 9.58 -18.75
N ARG A 177 5.42 8.81 -18.78
CA ARG A 177 6.15 8.54 -20.04
C ARG A 177 5.35 7.69 -21.03
N GLN A 178 4.31 7.02 -20.56
CA GLN A 178 3.38 6.22 -21.36
C GLN A 178 2.01 6.89 -21.56
N GLU A 179 1.91 8.20 -21.25
CA GLU A 179 0.69 9.00 -21.38
C GLU A 179 -0.44 8.53 -20.42
N MET A 180 -0.07 7.98 -19.26
CA MET A 180 -1.00 7.64 -18.18
C MET A 180 -0.98 8.75 -17.13
N ASN A 181 -2.15 9.12 -16.62
CA ASN A 181 -2.28 10.04 -15.50
C ASN A 181 -2.35 9.28 -14.18
N GLY A 182 -1.88 9.88 -13.09
CA GLY A 182 -1.89 9.17 -11.82
C GLY A 182 -1.89 10.03 -10.58
N ILE A 183 -2.36 9.40 -9.49
CA ILE A 183 -2.45 9.95 -8.15
C ILE A 183 -1.75 8.98 -7.18
N CYS A 184 -0.92 9.52 -6.29
CA CYS A 184 -0.42 8.81 -5.13
C CYS A 184 -1.18 9.25 -3.88
N LEU A 185 -1.65 8.29 -3.09
CA LEU A 185 -2.20 8.49 -1.75
C LEU A 185 -1.27 7.88 -0.71
N MET A 186 -0.86 8.67 0.27
CA MET A 186 0.05 8.24 1.32
C MET A 186 -0.58 8.51 2.69
N GLY A 187 -0.86 7.44 3.45
CA GLY A 187 -1.31 7.56 4.83
C GLY A 187 -0.14 7.82 5.78
N GLN A 188 -0.31 8.77 6.68
CA GLN A 188 0.67 9.10 7.69
C GLN A 188 0.81 7.95 8.69
N THR A 189 2.03 7.42 8.88
CA THR A 189 2.28 6.26 9.75
C THR A 189 3.63 6.34 10.44
N PRO A 190 3.77 5.83 11.68
CA PRO A 190 5.08 5.64 12.31
C PRO A 190 5.94 4.59 11.59
N GLY A 191 5.33 3.65 10.87
CA GLY A 191 5.99 2.71 9.99
C GLY A 191 6.61 1.47 10.63
N TYR A 192 6.62 1.32 11.95
CA TYR A 192 7.22 0.18 12.66
C TYR A 192 6.21 -0.93 13.03
N PHE A 193 4.96 -0.79 12.63
CA PHE A 193 3.90 -1.79 12.74
C PHE A 193 2.98 -1.74 11.52
N ILE A 194 2.08 -2.73 11.38
CA ILE A 194 1.05 -2.75 10.33
C ILE A 194 -0.05 -1.78 10.73
N ASP A 195 -0.19 -0.69 9.98
CA ASP A 195 -1.02 0.45 10.35
C ASP A 195 -2.39 0.42 9.66
N ALA A 196 -3.36 -0.22 10.31
CA ALA A 196 -4.72 -0.34 9.82
C ALA A 196 -5.48 1.01 9.83
N GLN A 197 -5.14 1.92 10.75
CA GLN A 197 -5.73 3.26 10.79
C GLN A 197 -5.36 4.08 9.55
N SER A 198 -4.08 4.07 9.19
CA SER A 198 -3.60 4.72 7.97
C SER A 198 -4.15 4.06 6.70
N ALA A 199 -4.27 2.72 6.69
CA ALA A 199 -4.88 1.98 5.58
C ALA A 199 -6.36 2.36 5.38
N LYS A 200 -7.13 2.44 6.46
CA LYS A 200 -8.52 2.94 6.44
C LYS A 200 -8.60 4.36 5.89
N ALA A 201 -7.70 5.25 6.35
CA ALA A 201 -7.71 6.65 5.93
C ALA A 201 -7.48 6.80 4.41
N ILE A 202 -6.48 6.10 3.82
CA ILE A 202 -6.25 6.17 2.38
C ILE A 202 -7.38 5.50 1.57
N LEU A 203 -7.95 4.41 2.06
CA LEU A 203 -9.05 3.72 1.39
C LEU A 203 -10.31 4.59 1.33
N ASN A 204 -10.64 5.29 2.41
CA ASN A 204 -11.75 6.25 2.42
C ASN A 204 -11.54 7.38 1.40
N LYS A 205 -10.31 7.90 1.25
CA LYS A 205 -10.01 8.93 0.24
C LYS A 205 -10.04 8.37 -1.18
N LEU A 206 -9.57 7.15 -1.39
CA LEU A 206 -9.68 6.46 -2.67
C LEU A 206 -11.16 6.24 -3.06
N ALA A 207 -12.00 5.82 -2.11
CA ALA A 207 -13.43 5.62 -2.32
C ALA A 207 -14.14 6.92 -2.75
N ILE A 208 -13.80 8.05 -2.11
CA ILE A 208 -14.31 9.37 -2.51
C ILE A 208 -13.85 9.74 -3.94
N LEU A 209 -12.56 9.55 -4.25
CA LEU A 209 -11.98 9.90 -5.55
C LEU A 209 -12.51 9.05 -6.71
N LEU A 210 -12.97 7.82 -6.42
CA LEU A 210 -13.50 6.87 -7.39
C LEU A 210 -15.02 6.68 -7.28
N ASN A 211 -15.70 7.47 -6.45
CA ASN A 211 -17.15 7.50 -6.29
C ASN A 211 -17.76 6.11 -6.02
N PHE A 212 -17.18 5.38 -5.02
CA PHE A 212 -17.73 4.11 -4.57
C PHE A 212 -17.80 4.04 -3.04
N GLU A 213 -18.67 3.18 -2.53
CA GLU A 213 -18.78 2.89 -1.11
C GLU A 213 -18.03 1.59 -0.78
N ILE A 214 -17.38 1.55 0.38
CA ILE A 214 -16.71 0.37 0.90
C ILE A 214 -16.83 0.34 2.42
N ASP A 215 -17.17 -0.83 2.95
CA ASP A 215 -17.16 -1.07 4.40
C ASP A 215 -15.72 -1.10 4.91
N THR A 216 -15.43 -0.39 5.99
CA THR A 216 -14.09 -0.32 6.61
C THR A 216 -14.08 -0.78 8.06
N ASP A 217 -15.14 -1.40 8.56
CA ASP A 217 -15.29 -1.82 9.96
C ASP A 217 -14.17 -2.77 10.40
N LYS A 218 -13.77 -3.73 9.55
CA LYS A 218 -12.66 -4.65 9.84
C LYS A 218 -11.30 -3.94 9.98
N LEU A 219 -11.08 -2.86 9.22
CA LEU A 219 -9.87 -2.04 9.39
C LEU A 219 -9.92 -1.23 10.68
N GLU A 220 -11.10 -0.76 11.07
CA GLU A 220 -11.30 -0.07 12.33
C GLU A 220 -11.04 -0.98 13.53
N GLU A 221 -11.61 -2.18 13.53
CA GLU A 221 -11.35 -3.21 14.56
C GLU A 221 -9.85 -3.51 14.70
N ARG A 222 -9.14 -3.74 13.59
CA ARG A 222 -7.69 -3.95 13.59
C ARG A 222 -6.91 -2.74 14.10
N ALA A 223 -7.37 -1.52 13.81
CA ALA A 223 -6.74 -0.30 14.30
C ALA A 223 -6.86 -0.19 15.83
N GLU A 224 -8.04 -0.49 16.39
CA GLU A 224 -8.26 -0.50 17.83
C GLU A 224 -7.44 -1.58 18.53
N GLU A 225 -7.40 -2.81 18.01
CA GLU A 225 -6.54 -3.88 18.54
C GLU A 225 -5.06 -3.47 18.57
N THR A 226 -4.58 -2.82 17.51
CA THR A 226 -3.20 -2.33 17.43
C THR A 226 -2.94 -1.24 18.47
N LYS A 227 -3.86 -0.29 18.67
CA LYS A 227 -3.76 0.74 19.71
C LYS A 227 -3.67 0.13 21.11
N GLU A 228 -4.53 -0.86 21.40
CA GLU A 228 -4.48 -1.56 22.69
C GLU A 228 -3.16 -2.30 22.93
N MET A 229 -2.63 -2.97 21.89
CA MET A 229 -1.33 -3.65 21.98
C MET A 229 -0.20 -2.66 22.25
N LEU A 230 -0.17 -1.53 21.55
CA LEU A 230 0.82 -0.47 21.74
C LEU A 230 0.72 0.15 23.14
N ALA A 231 -0.47 0.43 23.63
CA ALA A 231 -0.68 0.97 24.97
C ALA A 231 -0.19 -0.01 26.05
N LYS A 232 -0.48 -1.32 25.91
CA LYS A 232 0.03 -2.38 26.82
C LYS A 232 1.56 -2.46 26.78
N ALA A 233 2.17 -2.39 25.58
CA ALA A 233 3.63 -2.42 25.44
C ALA A 233 4.28 -1.21 26.10
N GLN A 234 3.75 0.00 25.93
CA GLN A 234 4.23 1.22 26.57
C GLN A 234 4.12 1.15 28.10
N GLN A 235 3.01 0.60 28.61
CA GLN A 235 2.83 0.44 30.04
C GLN A 235 3.84 -0.55 30.63
N MET A 236 4.10 -1.67 29.95
CA MET A 236 5.12 -2.64 30.36
C MET A 236 6.53 -2.02 30.37
N GLU A 237 6.87 -1.23 29.36
CA GLU A 237 8.16 -0.53 29.29
C GLU A 237 8.31 0.45 30.47
N GLN A 238 7.25 1.24 30.75
CA GLN A 238 7.24 2.17 31.87
C GLN A 238 7.41 1.46 33.23
N ASP A 239 6.76 0.31 33.41
CA ASP A 239 6.87 -0.51 34.61
C ASP A 239 8.28 -1.08 34.79
N ILE A 240 8.94 -1.49 33.70
CA ILE A 240 10.34 -1.95 33.73
C ILE A 240 11.27 -0.80 34.12
N ILE A 241 11.11 0.38 33.54
CA ILE A 241 11.90 1.57 33.88
C ILE A 241 11.70 1.95 35.34
N ASN A 242 10.47 1.96 35.83
CA ASN A 242 10.15 2.29 37.22
C ASN A 242 10.77 1.28 38.20
N LYS A 243 10.72 -0.02 37.91
CA LYS A 243 11.37 -1.08 38.70
C LYS A 243 12.90 -0.97 38.69
N ALA A 244 13.50 -0.65 37.55
CA ALA A 244 14.93 -0.42 37.42
C ALA A 244 15.39 0.78 38.27
N ASN A 245 14.63 1.87 38.23
CA ASN A 245 14.91 3.07 39.04
C ASN A 245 14.75 2.83 40.53
N ALA A 246 13.70 2.11 40.94
CA ALA A 246 13.50 1.74 42.36
C ALA A 246 14.65 0.88 42.93
N ASN A 247 15.13 -0.09 42.13
CA ASN A 247 16.29 -0.90 42.52
C ASN A 247 17.61 -0.11 42.56
N SER A 248 17.76 0.95 41.80
CA SER A 248 18.94 1.82 41.82
C SER A 248 18.99 2.73 43.06
N ASP A 249 17.85 3.12 43.59
CA ASP A 249 17.76 3.91 44.82
C ASP A 249 18.04 3.08 46.07
N ASP A 250 17.67 1.78 46.10
CA ASP A 250 18.02 0.87 47.18
C ASP A 250 19.54 0.61 47.28
N LEU A 251 20.27 0.62 46.16
CA LEU A 251 21.73 0.49 46.14
C LEU A 251 22.50 1.73 46.62
N ARG A 252 21.85 2.92 46.67
CA ARG A 252 22.47 4.13 47.21
C ARG A 252 22.47 4.21 48.73
N TYR A 253 21.78 3.30 49.41
CA TYR A 253 21.66 3.31 50.90
C TYR A 253 22.64 2.35 51.59
N ILE A 254 23.56 1.73 50.86
CA ILE A 254 24.61 0.87 51.41
C ILE A 254 25.97 1.53 51.10
N GLY A 255 26.29 2.57 51.85
CA GLY A 255 27.57 3.21 51.85
C GLY A 255 27.82 3.90 53.18
#